data_da030e29bfe71407943044690dfbc44b
#
_entry.id   da030e29bfe71407943044690dfbc44b
#
_cell.length_a   1.000
_cell.length_b   1.000
_cell.length_c   1.000
_cell.angle_alpha   90.00
_cell.angle_beta   90.00
_cell.angle_gamma   90.00
#
_symmetry.space_group_name_H-M   'P 1'
#
loop_
_entity.id
_entity.type
_entity.pdbx_description
1 polymer ?
#
loop_
_entity_poly.entity_id
_entity_poly.type
_entity_poly.pdbx_seq_one_letter_code
_entity_poly.pdbx_strand_id
1 'polypeptide(L)'
;MSGVQKHWISAQDLLEDALRLATRVRESGFRPDVIIGLWRGGAPVAVAVHEALRFHGIDAAHMPVVTRLYSGIDRRAGELLIEGLERLQPILAMPSRILLVDDVWDTGITLSGVREGIAA
;
A
#
# COMPACT_ATOMS: atom_id res chain seq x y z
N MET A 1 -29.09 15.63 -12.11
CA MET A 1 -28.18 15.42 -13.23
C MET A 1 -26.77 15.17 -12.71
N SER A 2 -26.22 14.04 -13.02
CA SER A 2 -24.89 13.76 -12.54
C SER A 2 -23.90 13.85 -13.69
N GLY A 3 -22.84 14.63 -13.53
CA GLY A 3 -21.71 14.65 -14.44
C GLY A 3 -20.69 13.56 -14.17
N VAL A 4 -21.03 12.58 -13.32
CA VAL A 4 -20.08 11.53 -12.91
C VAL A 4 -20.16 10.37 -13.88
N GLN A 5 -19.06 10.09 -14.54
CA GLN A 5 -18.89 8.85 -15.30
C GLN A 5 -18.26 7.81 -14.41
N LYS A 6 -18.85 6.61 -14.39
CA LYS A 6 -18.30 5.49 -13.65
C LYS A 6 -17.36 4.71 -14.55
N HIS A 7 -16.13 4.56 -14.12
CA HIS A 7 -15.16 3.67 -14.73
C HIS A 7 -15.13 2.34 -13.98
N TRP A 8 -15.39 1.28 -14.71
CA TRP A 8 -15.30 -0.07 -14.15
C TRP A 8 -13.96 -0.68 -14.53
N ILE A 9 -13.17 -1.01 -13.52
CA ILE A 9 -11.89 -1.66 -13.70
C ILE A 9 -12.07 -3.15 -13.45
N SER A 10 -11.74 -3.97 -14.43
CA SER A 10 -11.79 -5.43 -14.29
C SER A 10 -10.65 -5.93 -13.40
N ALA A 11 -10.80 -7.16 -12.88
CA ALA A 11 -9.72 -7.80 -12.14
C ALA A 11 -8.48 -7.97 -13.00
N GLN A 12 -8.67 -8.23 -14.30
CA GLN A 12 -7.58 -8.33 -15.25
C GLN A 12 -6.81 -7.01 -15.41
N ASP A 13 -7.56 -5.90 -15.53
CA ASP A 13 -6.96 -4.57 -15.64
C ASP A 13 -6.17 -4.22 -14.39
N LEU A 14 -6.70 -4.53 -13.21
CA LEU A 14 -6.03 -4.27 -11.95
C LEU A 14 -4.72 -5.05 -11.86
N LEU A 15 -4.73 -6.32 -12.24
CA LEU A 15 -3.53 -7.15 -12.25
C LEU A 15 -2.48 -6.60 -13.22
N GLU A 16 -2.88 -6.24 -14.42
CA GLU A 16 -1.97 -5.67 -15.42
C GLU A 16 -1.36 -4.37 -14.94
N ASP A 17 -2.15 -3.52 -14.31
CA ASP A 17 -1.66 -2.25 -13.76
C ASP A 17 -0.70 -2.48 -12.58
N ALA A 18 -0.97 -3.48 -11.76
CA ALA A 18 -0.06 -3.84 -10.66
C ALA A 18 1.29 -4.32 -11.21
N LEU A 19 1.29 -5.11 -12.27
CA LEU A 19 2.52 -5.56 -12.91
C LEU A 19 3.29 -4.42 -13.57
N ARG A 20 2.58 -3.45 -14.17
CA ARG A 20 3.20 -2.22 -14.69
C ARG A 20 3.82 -1.39 -13.58
N LEU A 21 3.16 -1.33 -12.43
CA LEU A 21 3.68 -0.63 -11.26
C LEU A 21 5.00 -1.26 -10.80
N ALA A 22 5.05 -2.59 -10.73
CA ALA A 22 6.28 -3.31 -10.39
C ALA A 22 7.42 -3.00 -11.37
N THR A 23 7.11 -2.92 -12.66
CA THR A 23 8.08 -2.55 -13.70
C THR A 23 8.63 -1.15 -13.46
N ARG A 24 7.76 -0.19 -13.13
CA ARG A 24 8.17 1.17 -12.82
C ARG A 24 9.05 1.24 -11.59
N VAL A 25 8.73 0.50 -10.56
CA VAL A 25 9.56 0.42 -9.34
C VAL A 25 10.94 -0.11 -9.70
N ARG A 26 11.00 -1.19 -10.46
CA ARG A 26 12.25 -1.79 -10.89
C ARG A 26 13.09 -0.82 -11.72
N GLU A 27 12.47 -0.16 -12.69
CA GLU A 27 13.16 0.77 -13.59
C GLU A 27 13.65 2.02 -12.87
N SER A 28 12.97 2.42 -11.78
CA SER A 28 13.38 3.58 -10.99
C SER A 28 14.70 3.36 -10.22
N GLY A 29 15.12 2.12 -10.10
CA GLY A 29 16.28 1.76 -9.29
C GLY A 29 15.99 1.57 -7.81
N PHE A 30 14.78 1.87 -7.35
CA PHE A 30 14.39 1.66 -5.97
C PHE A 30 14.31 0.17 -5.67
N ARG A 31 14.97 -0.26 -4.61
CA ARG A 31 15.01 -1.65 -4.19
C ARG A 31 14.44 -1.76 -2.79
N PRO A 32 13.13 -2.07 -2.66
CA PRO A 32 12.51 -2.18 -1.35
C PRO A 32 13.06 -3.35 -0.56
N ASP A 33 13.25 -3.14 0.72
CA ASP A 33 13.53 -4.21 1.69
C ASP A 33 12.23 -4.78 2.25
N VAL A 34 11.20 -3.93 2.34
CA VAL A 34 9.89 -4.29 2.86
C VAL A 34 8.80 -3.70 1.97
N ILE A 35 7.82 -4.51 1.63
CA ILE A 35 6.60 -4.08 0.94
C ILE A 35 5.47 -4.12 1.95
N ILE A 36 4.78 -3.01 2.12
CA ILE A 36 3.62 -2.93 3.00
C ILE A 36 2.39 -2.72 2.14
N GLY A 37 1.52 -3.73 2.11
CA GLY A 37 0.23 -3.64 1.43
C GLY A 37 -0.83 -3.13 2.40
N LEU A 38 -1.51 -2.08 2.03
CA LEU A 38 -2.57 -1.54 2.87
C LEU A 38 -3.82 -2.37 2.70
N TRP A 39 -4.16 -3.06 3.75
CA TRP A 39 -5.35 -3.90 3.79
C TRP A 39 -6.59 -2.99 3.84
N ARG A 40 -7.58 -3.23 3.07
CA ARG A 40 -7.81 -4.45 2.27
C ARG A 40 -7.51 -4.24 0.77
N GLY A 41 -7.82 -3.07 0.22
CA GLY A 41 -7.75 -2.82 -1.22
C GLY A 41 -6.35 -2.92 -1.80
N GLY A 42 -5.34 -2.52 -1.05
CA GLY A 42 -3.96 -2.60 -1.50
C GLY A 42 -3.37 -4.01 -1.46
N ALA A 43 -4.03 -4.97 -0.80
CA ALA A 43 -3.50 -6.31 -0.64
C ALA A 43 -3.30 -7.05 -1.98
N PRO A 44 -4.30 -7.13 -2.89
CA PRO A 44 -4.10 -7.80 -4.17
C PRO A 44 -3.02 -7.14 -5.02
N VAL A 45 -2.97 -5.81 -5.02
CA VAL A 45 -1.97 -5.03 -5.76
C VAL A 45 -0.58 -5.31 -5.20
N ALA A 46 -0.44 -5.28 -3.88
CA ALA A 46 0.84 -5.54 -3.21
C ALA A 46 1.35 -6.96 -3.46
N VAL A 47 0.47 -7.96 -3.46
CA VAL A 47 0.84 -9.34 -3.77
C VAL A 47 1.37 -9.43 -5.19
N ALA A 48 0.70 -8.85 -6.16
CA ALA A 48 1.14 -8.86 -7.56
C ALA A 48 2.48 -8.14 -7.75
N VAL A 49 2.65 -6.99 -7.11
CA VAL A 49 3.90 -6.22 -7.15
C VAL A 49 5.03 -7.03 -6.52
N HIS A 50 4.79 -7.63 -5.36
CA HIS A 50 5.77 -8.46 -4.66
C HIS A 50 6.24 -9.63 -5.52
N GLU A 51 5.30 -10.37 -6.11
CA GLU A 51 5.62 -11.52 -6.96
C GLU A 51 6.40 -11.09 -8.20
N ALA A 52 6.02 -9.99 -8.84
CA ALA A 52 6.71 -9.49 -10.02
C ALA A 52 8.14 -9.03 -9.70
N LEU A 53 8.32 -8.32 -8.59
CA LEU A 53 9.66 -7.90 -8.15
C LEU A 53 10.53 -9.10 -7.82
N ARG A 54 9.97 -10.08 -7.15
CA ARG A 54 10.69 -11.32 -6.81
C ARG A 54 11.12 -12.09 -8.06
N PHE A 55 10.26 -12.14 -9.05
CA PHE A 55 10.59 -12.75 -10.35
C PHE A 55 11.82 -12.11 -10.99
N HIS A 56 12.01 -10.82 -10.79
CA HIS A 56 13.16 -10.07 -11.28
C HIS A 56 14.34 -10.02 -10.30
N GLY A 57 14.34 -10.86 -9.29
CA GLY A 57 15.45 -10.96 -8.34
C GLY A 57 15.44 -9.93 -7.23
N ILE A 58 14.37 -9.15 -7.08
CA ILE A 58 14.21 -8.19 -5.99
C ILE A 58 13.44 -8.87 -4.87
N ASP A 59 14.15 -9.31 -3.85
CA ASP A 59 13.55 -10.01 -2.72
C ASP A 59 13.29 -9.01 -1.59
N ALA A 60 12.03 -8.96 -1.16
CA ALA A 60 11.59 -8.06 -0.10
C ALA A 60 10.65 -8.81 0.84
N ALA A 61 10.67 -8.46 2.11
CA ALA A 61 9.63 -8.92 3.03
C ALA A 61 8.31 -8.26 2.65
N HIS A 62 7.19 -8.94 2.88
CA HIS A 62 5.88 -8.41 2.58
C HIS A 62 4.99 -8.55 3.81
N MET A 63 4.44 -7.44 4.27
CA MET A 63 3.58 -7.41 5.44
C MET A 63 2.34 -6.55 5.18
N PRO A 64 1.18 -6.97 5.68
CA PRO A 64 -0.01 -6.15 5.62
C PRO A 64 -0.07 -5.17 6.79
N VAL A 65 -0.67 -4.03 6.53
CA VAL A 65 -1.07 -3.08 7.56
C VAL A 65 -2.53 -2.74 7.33
N VAL A 66 -3.34 -2.85 8.35
CA VAL A 66 -4.77 -2.55 8.25
C VAL A 66 -5.00 -1.07 8.54
N THR A 67 -5.69 -0.42 7.63
CA THR A 67 -6.08 0.98 7.81
C THR A 67 -7.59 1.10 7.73
N ARG A 68 -8.15 1.93 8.58
CA ARG A 68 -9.57 2.28 8.51
C ARG A 68 -9.78 3.67 9.10
N LEU A 69 -10.77 4.36 8.57
CA LEU A 69 -11.20 5.64 9.12
C LEU A 69 -12.35 5.41 10.09
N TYR A 70 -12.31 6.04 11.24
CA TYR A 70 -13.47 6.06 12.13
C TYR A 70 -14.61 6.82 11.48
N SER A 71 -15.81 6.29 11.59
CA SER A 71 -17.02 6.89 11.04
C SER A 71 -18.09 6.98 12.12
N GLY A 72 -19.08 7.86 11.90
CA GLY A 72 -20.23 8.02 12.79
C GLY A 72 -20.06 9.14 13.78
N ILE A 73 -20.76 9.02 14.93
CA ILE A 73 -20.86 10.08 15.96
C ILE A 73 -19.67 10.04 16.93
N ASP A 74 -18.80 9.09 16.78
CA ASP A 74 -17.64 8.95 17.65
C ASP A 74 -16.74 10.19 17.54
N ARG A 75 -16.10 10.54 18.68
CA ARG A 75 -15.11 11.62 18.75
C ARG A 75 -13.94 11.43 17.81
N ARG A 76 -13.72 10.19 17.35
CA ARG A 76 -12.62 9.82 16.45
C ARG A 76 -13.03 9.83 14.98
N ALA A 77 -14.24 10.31 14.66
CA ALA A 77 -14.69 10.40 13.28
C ALA A 77 -13.66 11.16 12.43
N GLY A 78 -13.20 10.55 11.34
CA GLY A 78 -12.19 11.12 10.48
C GLY A 78 -10.74 10.77 10.87
N GLU A 79 -10.50 10.20 12.05
CA GLU A 79 -9.17 9.73 12.41
C GLU A 79 -8.83 8.42 11.69
N LEU A 80 -7.56 8.28 11.32
CA LEU A 80 -7.04 7.08 10.72
C LEU A 80 -6.59 6.10 11.80
N LEU A 81 -7.17 4.91 11.80
CA LEU A 81 -6.70 3.81 12.64
C LEU A 81 -5.76 2.94 11.83
N ILE A 82 -4.58 2.66 12.37
CA ILE A 82 -3.57 1.81 11.73
C ILE A 82 -3.29 0.64 12.65
N GLU A 83 -3.49 -0.57 12.14
CA GLU A 83 -3.23 -1.80 12.86
C GLU A 83 -2.11 -2.58 12.19
N GLY A 84 -1.22 -3.16 12.96
CA GLY A 84 -0.16 -4.02 12.46
C GLY A 84 1.22 -3.36 12.43
N LEU A 85 1.33 -2.06 12.75
CA LEU A 85 2.62 -1.38 12.76
C LEU A 85 3.59 -1.98 13.79
N GLU A 86 3.08 -2.52 14.88
CA GLU A 86 3.90 -3.14 15.91
C GLU A 86 4.66 -4.36 15.40
N ARG A 87 4.13 -5.03 14.40
CA ARG A 87 4.79 -6.19 13.77
C ARG A 87 5.98 -5.79 12.92
N LEU A 88 6.03 -4.53 12.52
CA LEU A 88 7.10 -4.00 11.70
C LEU A 88 8.30 -3.55 12.53
N GLN A 89 8.13 -3.35 13.82
CA GLN A 89 9.19 -2.80 14.67
C GLN A 89 10.51 -3.57 14.59
N PRO A 90 10.53 -4.90 14.64
CA PRO A 90 11.79 -5.64 14.51
C PRO A 90 12.47 -5.42 13.15
N ILE A 91 11.70 -5.20 12.10
CA ILE A 91 12.20 -4.95 10.76
C ILE A 91 12.68 -3.51 10.65
N LEU A 92 11.94 -2.57 11.24
CA LEU A 92 12.23 -1.14 11.20
C LEU A 92 13.35 -0.72 12.17
N ALA A 93 13.80 -1.63 13.03
CA ALA A 93 14.94 -1.39 13.90
C ALA A 93 16.24 -1.16 13.11
N MET A 94 16.29 -1.64 11.87
CA MET A 94 17.39 -1.40 10.94
C MET A 94 16.93 -0.46 9.83
N PRO A 95 17.83 0.37 9.27
CA PRO A 95 17.47 1.20 8.13
C PRO A 95 16.89 0.35 7.00
N SER A 96 15.67 0.63 6.60
CA SER A 96 14.95 -0.15 5.59
C SER A 96 14.31 0.75 4.56
N ARG A 97 14.33 0.30 3.33
CA ARG A 97 13.60 0.93 2.24
C ARG A 97 12.21 0.30 2.15
N ILE A 98 11.20 1.12 2.28
CA ILE A 98 9.84 0.65 2.40
C ILE A 98 9.03 1.10 1.20
N LEU A 99 8.32 0.16 0.57
CA LEU A 99 7.35 0.43 -0.47
C LEU A 99 5.95 0.27 0.11
N LEU A 100 5.22 1.36 0.17
CA LEU A 100 3.82 1.34 0.57
C LEU A 100 2.95 1.16 -0.67
N VAL A 101 2.03 0.22 -0.63
CA VAL A 101 1.16 -0.10 -1.76
C VAL A 101 -0.30 -0.02 -1.34
N ASP A 102 -1.07 0.75 -2.10
CA ASP A 102 -2.52 0.83 -1.96
C ASP A 102 -3.15 0.67 -3.34
N ASP A 103 -4.48 0.53 -3.40
CA ASP A 103 -5.20 0.36 -4.65
C ASP A 103 -5.54 1.68 -5.32
N VAL A 104 -5.84 2.71 -4.53
CA VAL A 104 -6.28 4.01 -5.03
C VAL A 104 -5.60 5.13 -4.25
N TRP A 105 -5.08 6.10 -4.97
CA TRP A 105 -4.66 7.38 -4.40
C TRP A 105 -5.78 8.38 -4.65
N ASP A 106 -6.46 8.78 -3.60
CA ASP A 106 -7.50 9.81 -3.67
C ASP A 106 -6.98 11.11 -3.06
N THR A 107 -7.12 11.28 -1.75
CA THR A 107 -6.62 12.47 -1.06
C THR A 107 -5.18 12.31 -0.57
N GLY A 108 -4.67 11.10 -0.54
CA GLY A 108 -3.38 10.78 0.02
C GLY A 108 -3.34 10.67 1.54
N ILE A 109 -4.48 10.85 2.20
CA ILE A 109 -4.56 10.84 3.67
C ILE A 109 -4.11 9.50 4.24
N THR A 110 -4.55 8.39 3.63
CA THR A 110 -4.23 7.05 4.13
C THR A 110 -2.74 6.76 4.03
N LEU A 111 -2.13 6.98 2.86
CA LEU A 111 -0.70 6.74 2.68
C LEU A 111 0.16 7.68 3.51
N SER A 112 -0.24 8.95 3.60
CA SER A 112 0.47 9.93 4.42
C SER A 112 0.41 9.55 5.90
N GLY A 113 -0.76 9.12 6.38
CA GLY A 113 -0.93 8.69 7.77
C GLY A 113 -0.09 7.47 8.11
N VAL A 114 -0.04 6.48 7.23
CA VAL A 114 0.79 5.29 7.42
C VAL A 114 2.27 5.66 7.43
N ARG A 115 2.68 6.50 6.48
CA ARG A 115 4.07 6.98 6.40
C ARG A 115 4.49 7.68 7.69
N GLU A 116 3.65 8.55 8.22
CA GLU A 116 3.90 9.23 9.50
C GLU A 116 3.98 8.25 10.67
N GLY A 117 3.08 7.26 10.70
CA GLY A 117 3.08 6.21 11.71
C GLY A 117 4.37 5.38 11.71
N ILE A 118 4.92 5.10 10.55
CA ILE A 118 6.18 4.37 10.41
C ILE A 118 7.36 5.22 10.88
N ALA A 119 7.34 6.51 10.57
CA ALA A 119 8.42 7.42 10.91
C ALA A 119 8.45 7.77 12.41
N ALA A 120 7.34 7.54 13.12
CA ALA A 120 7.24 7.89 14.54
C ALA A 120 8.06 6.92 15.46
#